data_20486eed1ac8145732726de16b8bb41d
#
_entry.id   20486eed1ac8145732726de16b8bb41d
#
_cell.length_a   1.000
_cell.length_b   1.000
_cell.length_c   1.000
_cell.angle_alpha   90.00
_cell.angle_beta   90.00
_cell.angle_gamma   90.00
#
_symmetry.space_group_name_H-M   'P 1'
#
loop_
_entity.id
_entity.type
_entity.pdbx_description
1 polymer ?
#
loop_
_entity_poly.entity_id
_entity_poly.type
_entity_poly.pdbx_seq_one_letter_code
_entity_poly.pdbx_strand_id
1 'polypeptide(L)'
;METEKLYYADPFLTEFDARVLACEAVKDGFAVVLDRTAFYPEGGGQPYDTGVLGGAEVLDVHERAGVITHKCASPLPVGAAVHGKIDRARRFDHMQQHSGEHICSGLICARYGCDNVGFHMGAESVTIDFNADFPWEELLEIEAAANRYIYEDHVIDIQLHRGAELDAIDYRSKKPLEGDVRIVTFPGADCCACCGTHVMRSGQVGIVKFLSVQKFREGVRIELLCGGRAYRYLSACWAQDVAAAQALSVKPTAAAAAV
;
A
#
# COMPACT_ATOMS: atom_id res chain seq x y z
N MET A 1 -17.19 -0.34 -21.85
CA MET A 1 -15.98 0.46 -22.12
C MET A 1 -15.20 0.46 -20.81
N GLU A 2 -13.92 0.12 -20.84
CA GLU A 2 -13.09 0.13 -19.63
C GLU A 2 -12.77 1.55 -19.20
N THR A 3 -12.59 1.77 -17.89
CA THR A 3 -12.18 3.06 -17.33
C THR A 3 -10.67 3.22 -17.47
N GLU A 4 -10.18 4.32 -18.03
CA GLU A 4 -8.75 4.63 -18.11
C GLU A 4 -8.20 4.88 -16.69
N LYS A 5 -7.13 4.15 -16.31
CA LYS A 5 -6.51 4.18 -14.98
C LYS A 5 -5.34 5.16 -14.95
N LEU A 6 -5.61 6.43 -14.64
CA LEU A 6 -4.57 7.48 -14.61
C LEU A 6 -3.48 7.23 -13.57
N TYR A 7 -3.81 6.58 -12.45
CA TYR A 7 -2.86 6.23 -11.38
C TYR A 7 -1.79 5.19 -11.79
N TYR A 8 -1.95 4.55 -12.96
CA TYR A 8 -0.90 3.69 -13.52
C TYR A 8 0.19 4.49 -14.23
N ALA A 9 -0.18 5.61 -14.86
CA ALA A 9 0.77 6.50 -15.51
C ALA A 9 1.49 7.39 -14.49
N ASP A 10 0.74 7.92 -13.51
CA ASP A 10 1.29 8.73 -12.41
C ASP A 10 0.57 8.41 -11.09
N PRO A 11 1.19 7.65 -10.17
CA PRO A 11 0.61 7.34 -8.87
C PRO A 11 0.49 8.56 -7.94
N PHE A 12 1.18 9.66 -8.22
CA PHE A 12 1.10 10.92 -7.48
C PHE A 12 0.05 11.89 -8.01
N LEU A 13 -0.61 11.57 -9.12
CA LEU A 13 -1.70 12.38 -9.67
C LEU A 13 -2.88 12.39 -8.70
N THR A 14 -3.17 13.55 -8.13
CA THR A 14 -4.25 13.74 -7.15
C THR A 14 -5.37 14.65 -7.64
N GLU A 15 -5.21 15.33 -8.77
CA GLU A 15 -6.26 16.14 -9.39
C GLU A 15 -6.35 15.79 -10.89
N PHE A 16 -7.56 15.64 -11.40
CA PHE A 16 -7.80 15.24 -12.80
C PHE A 16 -9.19 15.67 -13.27
N ASP A 17 -9.35 15.78 -14.58
CA ASP A 17 -10.64 16.01 -15.21
C ASP A 17 -11.13 14.74 -15.90
N ALA A 18 -12.44 14.49 -15.82
CA ALA A 18 -13.09 13.33 -16.43
C ALA A 18 -14.51 13.66 -16.89
N ARG A 19 -15.10 12.75 -17.66
CA ARG A 19 -16.50 12.83 -18.09
C ARG A 19 -17.31 11.74 -17.37
N VAL A 20 -18.49 12.11 -16.86
CA VAL A 20 -19.45 11.17 -16.27
C VAL A 20 -20.10 10.35 -17.38
N LEU A 21 -19.92 9.04 -17.35
CA LEU A 21 -20.53 8.09 -18.30
C LEU A 21 -21.85 7.53 -17.80
N ALA A 22 -21.96 7.30 -16.48
CA ALA A 22 -23.17 6.82 -15.82
C ALA A 22 -23.27 7.36 -14.39
N CYS A 23 -24.49 7.53 -13.89
CA CYS A 23 -24.79 7.87 -12.51
C CYS A 23 -26.13 7.25 -12.13
N GLU A 24 -26.12 6.30 -11.19
CA GLU A 24 -27.29 5.57 -10.74
C GLU A 24 -27.43 5.67 -9.23
N ALA A 25 -28.69 5.83 -8.75
CA ALA A 25 -28.95 5.79 -7.32
C ALA A 25 -28.72 4.39 -6.77
N VAL A 26 -27.94 4.28 -5.69
CA VAL A 26 -27.67 3.03 -4.96
C VAL A 26 -28.00 3.23 -3.48
N LYS A 27 -27.91 2.15 -2.71
CA LYS A 27 -28.07 2.26 -1.25
C LYS A 27 -27.00 3.22 -0.68
N ASP A 28 -27.45 4.24 0.01
CA ASP A 28 -26.62 5.26 0.70
C ASP A 28 -25.66 6.03 -0.24
N GLY A 29 -26.15 6.42 -1.45
CA GLY A 29 -25.39 7.25 -2.37
C GLY A 29 -25.68 7.02 -3.85
N PHE A 30 -24.70 7.31 -4.68
CA PHE A 30 -24.81 7.23 -6.16
C PHE A 30 -23.58 6.51 -6.72
N ALA A 31 -23.81 5.52 -7.58
CA ALA A 31 -22.77 4.83 -8.33
C ALA A 31 -22.43 5.65 -9.59
N VAL A 32 -21.24 6.20 -9.64
CA VAL A 32 -20.75 7.05 -10.74
C VAL A 32 -19.65 6.33 -11.49
N VAL A 33 -19.78 6.24 -12.82
CA VAL A 33 -18.77 5.72 -13.74
C VAL A 33 -18.22 6.85 -14.57
N LEU A 34 -16.89 6.91 -14.71
CA LEU A 34 -16.16 7.91 -15.49
C LEU A 34 -15.47 7.25 -16.70
N ASP A 35 -15.11 8.06 -17.71
CA ASP A 35 -14.25 7.64 -18.81
C ASP A 35 -12.81 7.36 -18.33
N ARG A 36 -12.31 8.11 -17.34
CA ARG A 36 -11.00 7.97 -16.71
C ARG A 36 -11.04 8.34 -15.24
N THR A 37 -10.08 7.82 -14.46
CA THR A 37 -9.98 8.17 -13.04
C THR A 37 -8.56 8.04 -12.51
N ALA A 38 -8.21 8.93 -11.57
CA ALA A 38 -7.02 8.77 -10.73
C ALA A 38 -7.35 8.14 -9.35
N PHE A 39 -8.63 7.94 -8.99
CA PHE A 39 -9.01 7.21 -7.78
C PHE A 39 -8.65 5.72 -7.91
N TYR A 40 -7.83 5.22 -6.98
CA TYR A 40 -7.53 3.80 -6.87
C TYR A 40 -8.73 3.04 -6.28
N PRO A 41 -9.21 1.99 -6.94
CA PRO A 41 -10.26 1.13 -6.38
C PRO A 41 -9.67 0.17 -5.35
N GLU A 42 -10.48 -0.31 -4.41
CA GLU A 42 -10.05 -1.36 -3.50
C GLU A 42 -9.59 -2.61 -4.25
N GLY A 43 -8.39 -3.07 -3.97
CA GLY A 43 -7.85 -4.26 -4.63
C GLY A 43 -6.45 -4.63 -4.16
N GLY A 44 -6.08 -5.91 -4.30
CA GLY A 44 -4.74 -6.39 -3.96
C GLY A 44 -4.34 -6.19 -2.50
N GLY A 45 -5.28 -6.07 -1.58
CA GLY A 45 -5.03 -5.79 -0.15
C GLY A 45 -4.86 -4.31 0.19
N GLN A 46 -4.90 -3.42 -0.80
CA GLN A 46 -4.88 -1.96 -0.60
C GLN A 46 -6.31 -1.42 -0.63
N PRO A 47 -6.72 -0.59 0.37
CA PRO A 47 -8.01 0.10 0.36
C PRO A 47 -8.12 1.14 -0.75
N TYR A 48 -9.36 1.50 -1.08
CA TYR A 48 -9.68 2.55 -2.06
C TYR A 48 -9.25 3.95 -1.58
N ASP A 49 -9.12 4.85 -2.54
CA ASP A 49 -8.93 6.27 -2.28
C ASP A 49 -10.23 6.96 -1.92
N THR A 50 -10.12 8.02 -1.14
CA THR A 50 -11.20 8.98 -0.83
C THR A 50 -10.89 10.35 -1.42
N GLY A 51 -11.89 11.23 -1.45
CA GLY A 51 -11.74 12.59 -1.95
C GLY A 51 -13.05 13.18 -2.43
N VAL A 52 -12.98 14.08 -3.41
CA VAL A 52 -14.12 14.79 -3.97
C VAL A 52 -14.16 14.66 -5.48
N LEU A 53 -15.32 14.40 -6.06
CA LEU A 53 -15.56 14.29 -7.48
C LEU A 53 -16.73 15.19 -7.90
N GLY A 54 -16.46 16.23 -8.68
CA GLY A 54 -17.49 17.17 -9.11
C GLY A 54 -18.25 17.85 -7.97
N GLY A 55 -17.60 18.02 -6.80
CA GLY A 55 -18.22 18.54 -5.58
C GLY A 55 -18.89 17.49 -4.68
N ALA A 56 -19.05 16.25 -5.12
CA ALA A 56 -19.57 15.15 -4.33
C ALA A 56 -18.43 14.43 -3.59
N GLU A 57 -18.63 14.08 -2.32
CA GLU A 57 -17.70 13.23 -1.57
C GLU A 57 -17.69 11.81 -2.15
N VAL A 58 -16.49 11.24 -2.34
CA VAL A 58 -16.28 9.85 -2.77
C VAL A 58 -16.17 8.97 -1.53
N LEU A 59 -17.16 8.10 -1.34
CA LEU A 59 -17.33 7.24 -0.16
C LEU A 59 -16.67 5.87 -0.34
N ASP A 60 -16.55 5.42 -1.60
CA ASP A 60 -16.05 4.09 -1.94
C ASP A 60 -15.67 4.03 -3.43
N VAL A 61 -14.69 3.18 -3.80
CA VAL A 61 -14.27 2.97 -5.19
C VAL A 61 -13.98 1.49 -5.41
N HIS A 62 -14.66 0.88 -6.38
CA HIS A 62 -14.50 -0.53 -6.74
C HIS A 62 -14.32 -0.72 -8.24
N GLU A 63 -13.60 -1.77 -8.61
CA GLU A 63 -13.42 -2.20 -10.00
C GLU A 63 -14.12 -3.52 -10.25
N ARG A 64 -14.85 -3.61 -11.38
CA ARG A 64 -15.38 -4.86 -11.89
C ARG A 64 -15.26 -4.90 -13.42
N ALA A 65 -14.60 -5.92 -13.93
CA ALA A 65 -14.41 -6.15 -15.37
C ALA A 65 -13.88 -4.89 -16.12
N GLY A 66 -12.87 -4.22 -15.55
CA GLY A 66 -12.23 -3.03 -16.13
C GLY A 66 -13.02 -1.73 -15.95
N VAL A 67 -14.22 -1.76 -15.35
CA VAL A 67 -15.02 -0.57 -15.05
C VAL A 67 -14.85 -0.18 -13.59
N ILE A 68 -14.43 1.08 -13.36
CA ILE A 68 -14.29 1.63 -12.02
C ILE A 68 -15.53 2.44 -11.66
N THR A 69 -16.17 2.05 -10.57
CA THR A 69 -17.37 2.70 -10.01
C THR A 69 -17.00 3.46 -8.74
N HIS A 70 -17.37 4.74 -8.70
CA HIS A 70 -17.19 5.61 -7.54
C HIS A 70 -18.54 5.74 -6.83
N LYS A 71 -18.61 5.36 -5.55
CA LYS A 71 -19.79 5.64 -4.73
C LYS A 71 -19.68 7.06 -4.20
N CYS A 72 -20.54 7.95 -4.67
CA CYS A 72 -20.57 9.37 -4.31
C CYS A 72 -21.75 9.69 -3.39
N ALA A 73 -21.58 10.65 -2.48
CA ALA A 73 -22.63 11.11 -1.57
C ALA A 73 -23.77 11.86 -2.30
N SER A 74 -23.48 12.45 -3.47
CA SER A 74 -24.44 13.21 -4.27
C SER A 74 -24.37 12.82 -5.74
N PRO A 75 -25.47 12.97 -6.51
CA PRO A 75 -25.49 12.61 -7.94
C PRO A 75 -24.67 13.58 -8.77
N LEU A 76 -24.12 13.07 -9.88
CA LEU A 76 -23.43 13.86 -10.90
C LEU A 76 -24.15 13.72 -12.25
N PRO A 77 -24.32 14.82 -13.02
CA PRO A 77 -25.02 14.76 -14.30
C PRO A 77 -24.26 13.92 -15.32
N VAL A 78 -24.94 12.96 -15.95
CA VAL A 78 -24.37 12.15 -17.04
C VAL A 78 -23.99 13.05 -18.21
N GLY A 79 -22.80 12.84 -18.78
CA GLY A 79 -22.24 13.64 -19.86
C GLY A 79 -21.47 14.88 -19.39
N ALA A 80 -21.58 15.27 -18.11
CA ALA A 80 -20.87 16.44 -17.58
C ALA A 80 -19.36 16.16 -17.48
N ALA A 81 -18.57 17.23 -17.69
CA ALA A 81 -17.17 17.27 -17.28
C ALA A 81 -17.11 17.53 -15.76
N VAL A 82 -16.32 16.77 -15.06
CA VAL A 82 -16.14 16.87 -13.61
C VAL A 82 -14.66 16.89 -13.26
N HIS A 83 -14.32 17.62 -12.21
CA HIS A 83 -12.99 17.64 -11.62
C HIS A 83 -12.94 16.69 -10.42
N GLY A 84 -11.95 15.78 -10.40
CA GLY A 84 -11.67 14.88 -9.29
C GLY A 84 -10.47 15.35 -8.48
N LYS A 85 -10.58 15.28 -7.16
CA LYS A 85 -9.51 15.59 -6.21
C LYS A 85 -9.44 14.50 -5.15
N ILE A 86 -8.30 13.78 -5.12
CA ILE A 86 -8.03 12.68 -4.21
C ILE A 86 -7.45 13.21 -2.89
N ASP A 87 -7.75 12.58 -1.77
CA ASP A 87 -7.04 12.78 -0.51
C ASP A 87 -5.58 12.34 -0.68
N ARG A 88 -4.70 13.32 -0.89
CA ARG A 88 -3.27 13.13 -1.10
C ARG A 88 -2.60 12.45 0.10
N ALA A 89 -3.01 12.80 1.31
CA ALA A 89 -2.37 12.25 2.51
C ALA A 89 -2.66 10.74 2.63
N ARG A 90 -3.92 10.34 2.39
CA ARG A 90 -4.34 8.94 2.36
C ARG A 90 -3.65 8.16 1.23
N ARG A 91 -3.62 8.70 0.00
CA ARG A 91 -2.94 8.07 -1.14
C ARG A 91 -1.47 7.83 -0.83
N PHE A 92 -0.76 8.84 -0.35
CA PHE A 92 0.67 8.73 -0.05
C PHE A 92 0.95 7.76 1.10
N ASP A 93 0.12 7.75 2.14
CA ASP A 93 0.19 6.78 3.22
C ASP A 93 0.04 5.34 2.65
N HIS A 94 -0.96 5.08 1.81
CA HIS A 94 -1.13 3.77 1.18
C HIS A 94 0.07 3.37 0.31
N MET A 95 0.64 4.30 -0.45
CA MET A 95 1.85 4.05 -1.24
C MET A 95 3.05 3.69 -0.36
N GLN A 96 3.22 4.36 0.79
CA GLN A 96 4.28 4.04 1.76
C GLN A 96 4.09 2.64 2.35
N GLN A 97 2.86 2.31 2.79
CA GLN A 97 2.56 0.98 3.35
C GLN A 97 2.81 -0.12 2.33
N HIS A 98 2.28 0.04 1.11
CA HIS A 98 2.37 -0.99 0.06
C HIS A 98 3.81 -1.19 -0.41
N SER A 99 4.55 -0.11 -0.64
CA SER A 99 5.97 -0.21 -1.06
C SER A 99 6.86 -0.77 0.03
N GLY A 100 6.64 -0.42 1.29
CA GLY A 100 7.35 -1.00 2.42
C GLY A 100 7.05 -2.48 2.60
N GLU A 101 5.81 -2.91 2.36
CA GLU A 101 5.44 -4.32 2.33
C GLU A 101 6.24 -5.09 1.29
N HIS A 102 6.31 -4.59 0.04
CA HIS A 102 7.08 -5.23 -1.03
C HIS A 102 8.56 -5.39 -0.66
N ILE A 103 9.20 -4.34 -0.14
CA ILE A 103 10.60 -4.40 0.29
C ILE A 103 10.78 -5.51 1.36
N CYS A 104 9.93 -5.53 2.39
CA CYS A 104 10.01 -6.53 3.45
C CYS A 104 9.73 -7.94 2.94
N SER A 105 8.67 -8.12 2.16
CA SER A 105 8.28 -9.43 1.62
C SER A 105 9.32 -10.00 0.68
N GLY A 106 9.90 -9.18 -0.19
CA GLY A 106 10.96 -9.64 -1.09
C GLY A 106 12.21 -10.08 -0.33
N LEU A 107 12.66 -9.31 0.66
CA LEU A 107 13.82 -9.68 1.50
C LEU A 107 13.55 -10.94 2.32
N ILE A 108 12.36 -11.13 2.88
CA ILE A 108 11.97 -12.34 3.60
C ILE A 108 11.95 -13.54 2.64
N CYS A 109 11.27 -13.45 1.51
CA CYS A 109 11.18 -14.52 0.53
C CYS A 109 12.56 -14.92 -0.01
N ALA A 110 13.43 -13.96 -0.29
CA ALA A 110 14.79 -14.23 -0.76
C ALA A 110 15.65 -14.94 0.30
N ARG A 111 15.50 -14.57 1.59
CA ARG A 111 16.30 -15.16 2.67
C ARG A 111 15.85 -16.57 3.03
N TYR A 112 14.54 -16.84 3.03
CA TYR A 112 13.99 -18.09 3.56
C TYR A 112 13.45 -19.05 2.50
N GLY A 113 13.40 -18.64 1.24
CA GLY A 113 12.84 -19.47 0.16
C GLY A 113 11.35 -19.76 0.37
N CYS A 114 10.61 -18.82 0.94
CA CYS A 114 9.18 -18.93 1.28
C CYS A 114 8.31 -17.99 0.45
N ASP A 115 6.99 -18.14 0.57
CA ASP A 115 6.01 -17.33 -0.14
C ASP A 115 5.29 -16.37 0.79
N ASN A 116 5.08 -15.13 0.34
CA ASN A 116 4.06 -14.25 0.89
C ASN A 116 2.69 -14.74 0.41
N VAL A 117 1.90 -15.30 1.33
CA VAL A 117 0.58 -15.88 1.07
C VAL A 117 -0.59 -14.96 1.44
N GLY A 118 -0.30 -13.81 2.05
CA GLY A 118 -1.32 -12.83 2.45
C GLY A 118 -0.75 -11.43 2.62
N PHE A 119 -1.56 -10.44 2.25
CA PHE A 119 -1.31 -9.02 2.51
C PHE A 119 -2.64 -8.33 2.81
N HIS A 120 -2.67 -7.55 3.86
CA HIS A 120 -3.82 -6.72 4.20
C HIS A 120 -3.35 -5.40 4.79
N MET A 121 -3.80 -4.30 4.19
CA MET A 121 -3.56 -2.95 4.68
C MET A 121 -4.78 -2.48 5.47
N GLY A 122 -4.71 -2.63 6.80
CA GLY A 122 -5.70 -2.09 7.72
C GLY A 122 -5.57 -0.59 7.92
N ALA A 123 -6.50 0.00 8.68
CA ALA A 123 -6.47 1.42 9.04
C ALA A 123 -5.27 1.75 9.94
N GLU A 124 -4.96 0.88 10.91
CA GLU A 124 -3.94 1.12 11.93
C GLU A 124 -2.59 0.50 11.55
N SER A 125 -2.60 -0.73 11.02
CA SER A 125 -1.39 -1.48 10.68
C SER A 125 -1.54 -2.28 9.39
N VAL A 126 -0.42 -2.81 8.92
CA VAL A 126 -0.33 -3.71 7.78
C VAL A 126 0.02 -5.11 8.30
N THR A 127 -0.61 -6.13 7.74
CA THR A 127 -0.25 -7.53 8.01
C THR A 127 0.21 -8.23 6.74
N ILE A 128 1.27 -9.03 6.89
CA ILE A 128 1.81 -9.89 5.84
C ILE A 128 1.92 -11.32 6.37
N ASP A 129 1.46 -12.28 5.58
CA ASP A 129 1.42 -13.69 5.94
C ASP A 129 2.40 -14.49 5.09
N PHE A 130 3.13 -15.39 5.73
CA PHE A 130 4.09 -16.28 5.07
C PHE A 130 3.80 -17.74 5.41
N ASN A 131 4.20 -18.65 4.51
CA ASN A 131 4.10 -20.10 4.68
C ASN A 131 5.34 -20.69 5.37
N ALA A 132 6.03 -19.92 6.20
CA ALA A 132 7.21 -20.34 6.97
C ALA A 132 7.24 -19.68 8.34
N ASP A 133 8.07 -20.17 9.25
CA ASP A 133 8.28 -19.65 10.60
C ASP A 133 9.61 -18.89 10.67
N PHE A 134 9.64 -17.78 11.38
CA PHE A 134 10.84 -16.95 11.57
C PHE A 134 11.01 -16.58 13.04
N PRO A 135 12.24 -16.67 13.61
CA PRO A 135 12.56 -16.09 14.90
C PRO A 135 12.43 -14.57 14.87
N TRP A 136 11.98 -13.98 15.97
CA TRP A 136 11.85 -12.52 16.06
C TRP A 136 13.15 -11.78 15.81
N GLU A 137 14.25 -12.32 16.33
CA GLU A 137 15.60 -11.76 16.18
C GLU A 137 16.02 -11.64 14.72
N GLU A 138 15.70 -12.65 13.90
CA GLU A 138 15.99 -12.65 12.47
C GLU A 138 15.09 -11.66 11.72
N LEU A 139 13.85 -11.47 12.16
CA LEU A 139 12.96 -10.45 11.60
C LEU A 139 13.47 -9.03 11.88
N LEU A 140 14.12 -8.78 13.02
CA LEU A 140 14.78 -7.51 13.30
C LEU A 140 15.97 -7.25 12.36
N GLU A 141 16.69 -8.29 11.92
CA GLU A 141 17.72 -8.16 10.88
C GLU A 141 17.12 -7.78 9.50
N ILE A 142 15.97 -8.38 9.15
CA ILE A 142 15.22 -8.02 7.94
C ILE A 142 14.72 -6.57 8.04
N GLU A 143 14.17 -6.15 9.16
CA GLU A 143 13.77 -4.75 9.40
C GLU A 143 14.94 -3.79 9.18
N ALA A 144 16.11 -4.12 9.72
CA ALA A 144 17.32 -3.32 9.54
C ALA A 144 17.77 -3.29 8.07
N ALA A 145 17.68 -4.42 7.36
CA ALA A 145 18.01 -4.50 5.93
C ALA A 145 17.00 -3.70 5.08
N ALA A 146 15.69 -3.78 5.38
CA ALA A 146 14.66 -3.00 4.70
C ALA A 146 14.86 -1.49 4.88
N ASN A 147 15.19 -1.05 6.09
CA ASN A 147 15.48 0.36 6.35
C ASN A 147 16.77 0.83 5.65
N ARG A 148 17.80 0.00 5.57
CA ARG A 148 19.01 0.32 4.80
C ARG A 148 18.69 0.48 3.32
N TYR A 149 17.91 -0.43 2.72
CA TYR A 149 17.44 -0.34 1.34
C TYR A 149 16.65 0.96 1.08
N ILE A 150 15.80 1.37 2.04
CA ILE A 150 15.06 2.63 1.98
C ILE A 150 16.01 3.83 1.94
N TYR A 151 17.05 3.84 2.78
CA TYR A 151 18.02 4.93 2.85
C TYR A 151 18.93 5.03 1.62
N GLU A 152 19.14 3.94 0.89
CA GLU A 152 19.87 3.91 -0.38
C GLU A 152 19.11 4.56 -1.53
N ASP A 153 17.81 4.80 -1.37
CA ASP A 153 16.93 5.57 -2.26
C ASP A 153 16.89 5.06 -3.72
N HIS A 154 16.67 3.76 -3.89
CA HIS A 154 16.55 3.11 -5.21
C HIS A 154 15.33 3.61 -5.99
N VAL A 155 15.47 3.74 -7.32
CA VAL A 155 14.34 3.98 -8.23
C VAL A 155 13.52 2.70 -8.33
N ILE A 156 12.19 2.83 -8.18
CA ILE A 156 11.25 1.72 -8.35
C ILE A 156 10.83 1.69 -9.81
N ASP A 157 11.00 0.55 -10.46
CA ASP A 157 10.59 0.36 -11.85
C ASP A 157 9.20 -0.29 -11.93
N ILE A 158 8.31 0.31 -12.71
CA ILE A 158 6.93 -0.16 -12.85
C ILE A 158 6.61 -0.25 -14.34
N GLN A 159 6.44 -1.48 -14.84
CA GLN A 159 6.24 -1.73 -16.25
C GLN A 159 5.05 -2.67 -16.49
N LEU A 160 4.39 -2.50 -17.64
CA LEU A 160 3.36 -3.40 -18.15
C LEU A 160 4.00 -4.33 -19.19
N HIS A 161 4.01 -5.62 -18.90
CA HIS A 161 4.59 -6.66 -19.76
C HIS A 161 3.51 -7.52 -20.41
N ARG A 162 3.80 -8.04 -21.60
CA ARG A 162 2.85 -8.79 -22.43
C ARG A 162 3.47 -10.07 -22.99
N GLY A 163 2.67 -11.15 -22.98
CA GLY A 163 3.03 -12.40 -23.64
C GLY A 163 4.43 -12.91 -23.28
N ALA A 164 5.27 -13.17 -24.29
CA ALA A 164 6.61 -13.75 -24.11
C ALA A 164 7.60 -12.88 -23.29
N GLU A 165 7.32 -11.60 -23.08
CA GLU A 165 8.14 -10.76 -22.21
C GLU A 165 8.09 -11.23 -20.76
N LEU A 166 6.94 -11.77 -20.33
CA LEU A 166 6.74 -12.30 -18.97
C LEU A 166 7.55 -13.55 -18.70
N ASP A 167 7.79 -14.38 -19.72
CA ASP A 167 8.56 -15.63 -19.60
C ASP A 167 10.04 -15.38 -19.30
N ALA A 168 10.52 -14.17 -19.59
CA ALA A 168 11.90 -13.75 -19.35
C ALA A 168 12.14 -13.08 -17.99
N ILE A 169 11.06 -12.82 -17.22
CA ILE A 169 11.12 -12.10 -15.94
C ILE A 169 10.85 -13.07 -14.79
N ASP A 170 11.78 -13.16 -13.85
CA ASP A 170 11.55 -13.85 -12.57
C ASP A 170 10.82 -12.92 -11.62
N TYR A 171 9.51 -13.13 -11.44
CA TYR A 171 8.66 -12.30 -10.57
C TYR A 171 7.77 -13.14 -9.68
N ARG A 172 7.50 -12.63 -8.50
CA ARG A 172 6.52 -13.21 -7.57
C ARG A 172 5.09 -12.91 -8.03
N SER A 173 4.22 -13.89 -7.91
CA SER A 173 2.78 -13.72 -8.09
C SER A 173 2.01 -14.66 -7.18
N LYS A 174 0.93 -14.17 -6.58
CA LYS A 174 0.01 -14.97 -5.74
C LYS A 174 -0.95 -15.83 -6.57
N LYS A 175 -1.04 -15.60 -7.88
CA LYS A 175 -1.96 -16.29 -8.80
C LYS A 175 -1.31 -16.41 -10.17
N PRO A 176 -1.63 -17.45 -10.94
CA PRO A 176 -1.34 -17.46 -12.37
C PRO A 176 -1.99 -16.23 -13.03
N LEU A 177 -1.27 -15.54 -13.88
CA LEU A 177 -1.74 -14.34 -14.57
C LEU A 177 -1.74 -14.60 -16.07
N GLU A 178 -2.76 -14.09 -16.75
CA GLU A 178 -2.91 -14.13 -18.20
C GLU A 178 -3.06 -12.71 -18.73
N GLY A 179 -2.57 -12.47 -19.95
CA GLY A 179 -2.66 -11.16 -20.62
C GLY A 179 -1.59 -10.18 -20.17
N ASP A 180 -1.97 -8.91 -20.06
CA ASP A 180 -1.08 -7.82 -19.66
C ASP A 180 -0.85 -7.85 -18.14
N VAL A 181 0.42 -7.96 -17.73
CA VAL A 181 0.80 -8.01 -16.30
C VAL A 181 1.65 -6.81 -15.93
N ARG A 182 1.21 -6.08 -14.91
CA ARG A 182 1.97 -4.97 -14.34
C ARG A 182 2.96 -5.50 -13.31
N ILE A 183 4.25 -5.36 -13.60
CA ILE A 183 5.36 -5.75 -12.74
C ILE A 183 5.90 -4.52 -12.03
N VAL A 184 6.08 -4.63 -10.73
CA VAL A 184 6.73 -3.63 -9.87
C VAL A 184 8.02 -4.21 -9.37
N THR A 185 9.14 -3.58 -9.73
CA THR A 185 10.49 -4.01 -9.37
C THR A 185 11.11 -3.03 -8.37
N PHE A 186 11.49 -3.56 -7.23
CA PHE A 186 12.35 -2.93 -6.23
C PHE A 186 13.75 -3.53 -6.42
N PRO A 187 14.67 -2.87 -7.14
CA PRO A 187 15.92 -3.49 -7.58
C PRO A 187 16.74 -4.08 -6.42
N GLY A 188 16.96 -5.39 -6.44
CA GLY A 188 17.68 -6.10 -5.38
C GLY A 188 16.86 -6.44 -4.12
N ALA A 189 15.58 -6.04 -4.05
CA ALA A 189 14.70 -6.38 -2.94
C ALA A 189 13.52 -7.24 -3.40
N ASP A 190 12.73 -6.80 -4.40
CA ASP A 190 11.54 -7.52 -4.86
C ASP A 190 11.27 -7.31 -6.34
N CYS A 191 10.65 -8.30 -6.99
CA CYS A 191 10.05 -8.20 -8.31
C CYS A 191 8.71 -8.93 -8.27
N CYS A 192 7.58 -8.21 -8.42
CA CYS A 192 6.27 -8.78 -8.15
C CYS A 192 5.19 -8.22 -9.10
N ALA A 193 4.27 -9.09 -9.48
CA ALA A 193 3.06 -8.68 -10.17
C ALA A 193 2.13 -7.97 -9.18
N CYS A 194 1.88 -6.66 -9.40
CA CYS A 194 1.10 -5.85 -8.51
C CYS A 194 0.31 -4.75 -9.23
N CYS A 195 -0.98 -4.61 -8.85
CA CYS A 195 -1.88 -3.56 -9.37
C CYS A 195 -1.94 -2.32 -8.47
N GLY A 196 -1.31 -2.35 -7.28
CA GLY A 196 -1.36 -1.27 -6.30
C GLY A 196 -0.62 0.00 -6.69
N THR A 197 -0.79 1.04 -5.89
CA THR A 197 -0.03 2.28 -6.04
C THR A 197 1.24 2.22 -5.18
N HIS A 198 2.36 2.67 -5.76
CA HIS A 198 3.68 2.63 -5.13
C HIS A 198 4.38 3.97 -5.19
N VAL A 199 5.32 4.18 -4.28
CA VAL A 199 6.27 5.29 -4.38
C VAL A 199 7.22 5.05 -5.57
N MET A 200 7.81 6.12 -6.11
CA MET A 200 8.72 6.03 -7.26
C MET A 200 10.18 5.82 -6.83
N ARG A 201 10.49 6.03 -5.56
CA ARG A 201 11.82 5.83 -4.97
C ARG A 201 11.69 5.22 -3.58
N SER A 202 12.58 4.30 -3.21
CA SER A 202 12.51 3.60 -1.92
C SER A 202 12.60 4.57 -0.73
N GLY A 203 13.34 5.66 -0.85
CA GLY A 203 13.44 6.69 0.19
C GLY A 203 12.11 7.35 0.55
N GLN A 204 11.13 7.38 -0.36
CA GLN A 204 9.80 7.92 -0.10
C GLN A 204 8.95 7.03 0.84
N VAL A 205 9.34 5.77 1.07
CA VAL A 205 8.75 4.92 2.12
C VAL A 205 9.02 5.49 3.50
N GLY A 206 10.19 6.08 3.71
CA GLY A 206 10.61 6.71 4.95
C GLY A 206 11.24 5.72 5.94
N ILE A 207 10.43 4.94 6.64
CA ILE A 207 10.88 3.95 7.62
C ILE A 207 9.93 2.75 7.66
N VAL A 208 10.46 1.57 7.97
CA VAL A 208 9.69 0.36 8.28
C VAL A 208 9.91 -0.01 9.74
N LYS A 209 8.83 -0.41 10.43
CA LYS A 209 8.87 -0.93 11.80
C LYS A 209 8.02 -2.18 11.91
N PHE A 210 8.62 -3.32 12.28
CA PHE A 210 7.89 -4.53 12.66
C PHE A 210 7.37 -4.38 14.08
N LEU A 211 6.08 -4.73 14.29
CA LEU A 211 5.42 -4.60 15.58
C LEU A 211 5.31 -5.95 16.29
N SER A 212 4.95 -7.00 15.55
CA SER A 212 4.73 -8.33 16.09
C SER A 212 4.90 -9.42 15.04
N VAL A 213 5.15 -10.64 15.50
CA VAL A 213 5.03 -11.87 14.75
C VAL A 213 4.20 -12.85 15.55
N GLN A 214 3.27 -13.54 14.90
CA GLN A 214 2.43 -14.55 15.54
C GLN A 214 2.19 -15.73 14.62
N LYS A 215 1.98 -16.92 15.20
CA LYS A 215 1.60 -18.11 14.41
C LYS A 215 0.28 -17.86 13.69
N PHE A 216 0.26 -18.14 12.40
CA PHE A 216 -0.91 -17.97 11.56
C PHE A 216 -0.96 -19.07 10.49
N ARG A 217 -2.00 -19.91 10.54
CA ARG A 217 -2.14 -21.09 9.67
C ARG A 217 -0.89 -21.98 9.73
N GLU A 218 -0.27 -22.26 8.57
CA GLU A 218 0.92 -23.10 8.44
C GLU A 218 2.23 -22.34 8.63
N GLY A 219 2.18 -21.03 8.83
CA GLY A 219 3.35 -20.17 8.99
C GLY A 219 3.10 -19.05 9.99
N VAL A 220 3.50 -17.83 9.63
CA VAL A 220 3.36 -16.65 10.52
C VAL A 220 2.66 -15.49 9.86
N ARG A 221 2.08 -14.65 10.67
CA ARG A 221 1.64 -13.28 10.36
C ARG A 221 2.57 -12.30 11.03
N ILE A 222 3.10 -11.37 10.25
CA ILE A 222 3.89 -10.25 10.71
C ILE A 222 3.02 -8.99 10.63
N GLU A 223 3.02 -8.21 11.69
CA GLU A 223 2.42 -6.89 11.72
C GLU A 223 3.50 -5.82 11.60
N LEU A 224 3.29 -4.84 10.73
CA LEU A 224 4.26 -3.77 10.48
C LEU A 224 3.59 -2.44 10.17
N LEU A 225 4.41 -1.38 10.25
CA LEU A 225 4.07 -0.03 9.86
C LEU A 225 5.18 0.54 8.97
N CYS A 226 4.77 1.39 8.01
CA CYS A 226 5.72 2.13 7.18
C CYS A 226 5.45 3.63 7.27
N GLY A 227 6.47 4.43 6.92
CA GLY A 227 6.37 5.87 6.73
C GLY A 227 5.73 6.62 7.89
N GLY A 228 4.74 7.43 7.57
CA GLY A 228 4.06 8.28 8.54
C GLY A 228 3.41 7.51 9.70
N ARG A 229 2.91 6.29 9.47
CA ARG A 229 2.34 5.45 10.53
C ARG A 229 3.43 4.99 11.50
N ALA A 230 4.55 4.49 10.97
CA ALA A 230 5.71 4.08 11.79
C ALA A 230 6.26 5.24 12.60
N TYR A 231 6.39 6.43 12.00
CA TYR A 231 6.85 7.63 12.71
C TYR A 231 5.91 8.01 13.88
N ARG A 232 4.60 8.03 13.66
CA ARG A 232 3.62 8.34 14.73
C ARG A 232 3.68 7.32 15.86
N TYR A 233 3.78 6.03 15.53
CA TYR A 233 3.90 4.96 16.50
C TYR A 233 5.16 5.11 17.37
N LEU A 234 6.34 5.28 16.75
CA LEU A 234 7.60 5.47 17.46
C LEU A 234 7.60 6.74 18.32
N SER A 235 6.98 7.83 17.83
CA SER A 235 6.83 9.07 18.59
C SER A 235 5.93 8.87 19.83
N ALA A 236 4.87 8.08 19.71
CA ALA A 236 4.01 7.74 20.84
C ALA A 236 4.74 6.86 21.88
N CYS A 237 5.51 5.86 21.44
CA CYS A 237 6.35 5.05 22.32
C CYS A 237 7.39 5.92 23.06
N TRP A 238 8.05 6.81 22.33
CA TRP A 238 9.03 7.75 22.94
C TRP A 238 8.37 8.65 23.99
N ALA A 239 7.17 9.17 23.75
CA ALA A 239 6.45 9.97 24.73
C ALA A 239 6.11 9.18 26.00
N GLN A 240 5.75 7.90 25.88
CA GLN A 240 5.53 6.99 27.02
C GLN A 240 6.81 6.73 27.81
N ASP A 241 7.93 6.47 27.10
CA ASP A 241 9.24 6.27 27.75
C ASP A 241 9.68 7.52 28.52
N VAL A 242 9.48 8.71 27.96
CA VAL A 242 9.77 9.98 28.64
C VAL A 242 8.92 10.13 29.90
N ALA A 243 7.61 9.85 29.83
CA ALA A 243 6.71 9.95 30.98
C ALA A 243 7.09 8.94 32.09
N ALA A 244 7.40 7.69 31.73
CA ALA A 244 7.86 6.67 32.65
C ALA A 244 9.19 7.07 33.33
N ALA A 245 10.15 7.55 32.54
CA ALA A 245 11.44 8.00 33.04
C ALA A 245 11.32 9.16 34.04
N GLN A 246 10.44 10.13 33.77
CA GLN A 246 10.15 11.22 34.70
C GLN A 246 9.57 10.70 36.03
N ALA A 247 8.61 9.75 35.97
CA ALA A 247 8.03 9.15 37.17
C ALA A 247 9.08 8.38 38.00
N LEU A 248 10.05 7.73 37.34
CA LEU A 248 11.14 6.97 37.97
C LEU A 248 12.38 7.80 38.30
N SER A 249 12.41 9.08 37.94
CA SER A 249 13.58 9.98 38.09
C SER A 249 14.86 9.47 37.40
N VAL A 250 14.73 8.89 36.22
CA VAL A 250 15.81 8.35 35.37
C VAL A 250 15.82 8.95 33.97
N LYS A 251 16.80 8.63 33.13
CA LYS A 251 16.78 8.96 31.69
C LYS A 251 15.82 8.05 30.94
N PRO A 252 15.17 8.51 29.83
CA PRO A 252 14.26 7.67 29.05
C PRO A 252 14.84 6.30 28.66
N THR A 253 16.10 6.28 28.19
CA THR A 253 16.80 5.04 27.82
C THR A 253 17.10 4.09 28.98
N ALA A 254 16.89 4.49 30.23
CA ALA A 254 17.08 3.69 31.45
C ALA A 254 15.76 3.33 32.14
N ALA A 255 14.60 3.73 31.59
CA ALA A 255 13.29 3.51 32.22
C ALA A 255 13.00 2.02 32.43
N ALA A 256 13.23 1.17 31.43
CA ALA A 256 13.00 -0.27 31.52
C ALA A 256 13.89 -0.99 32.57
N ALA A 257 15.11 -0.50 32.84
CA ALA A 257 16.00 -1.07 33.85
C ALA A 257 15.69 -0.59 35.28
N ALA A 258 14.84 0.43 35.43
CA ALA A 258 14.43 1.01 36.70
C ALA A 258 13.06 0.48 37.21
N VAL A 259 12.41 -0.39 36.44
CA VAL A 259 11.16 -1.11 36.76
C VAL A 259 11.53 -2.47 37.31
#